data_ede46bb823ca6d629b7dfc4880bda067
#
_entry.id   ede46bb823ca6d629b7dfc4880bda067
#
_cell.length_a   1.000
_cell.length_b   1.000
_cell.length_c   1.000
_cell.angle_alpha   90.00
_cell.angle_beta   90.00
_cell.angle_gamma   90.00
#
_symmetry.space_group_name_H-M   'P 1'
#
loop_
_entity.id
_entity.type
_entity.pdbx_description
1 polymer ?
#
loop_
_entity_poly.entity_id
_entity_poly.type
_entity_poly.pdbx_seq_one_letter_code
_entity_poly.pdbx_strand_id
1 'polypeptide(L)'
;RYLQIEGIEINALCEIREGNLAKAQQLLKENNRPGATGYTGPEGWKKMCEHDELDIVFICTDWLMHTAMATFAMECNKHVAIEVPAAMSVEECWQLVDTAEKTRRHCIMLENCCYDPFALTTLNMARQGILGTIMHVEGAYIHDLRSMYFAEESEGGYHNHWGKRYSIEHTGNPYPTHGLGPACQILDIHRGDKMEYLVSMSTH
;
A
#
# COMPACT_ATOMS: atom_id res chain seq x y z
N ARG A 1 3.05 13.53 -5.71
CA ARG A 1 2.73 13.86 -4.30
C ARG A 1 3.98 13.92 -3.45
N TYR A 2 4.82 12.86 -3.41
CA TYR A 2 6.07 12.83 -2.61
C TYR A 2 7.03 13.98 -2.92
N LEU A 3 7.08 14.43 -4.17
CA LEU A 3 7.93 15.56 -4.60
C LEU A 3 7.57 16.90 -3.94
N GLN A 4 6.39 16.99 -3.32
CA GLN A 4 5.90 18.19 -2.63
C GLN A 4 6.18 18.17 -1.12
N ILE A 5 6.72 17.07 -0.61
CA ILE A 5 7.05 16.94 0.82
C ILE A 5 8.46 17.47 1.03
N GLU A 6 8.59 18.42 1.94
CA GLU A 6 9.89 18.99 2.33
C GLU A 6 10.73 17.94 3.07
N GLY A 7 12.04 17.93 2.81
CA GLY A 7 12.97 17.00 3.45
C GLY A 7 12.98 15.58 2.87
N ILE A 8 12.22 15.30 1.82
CA ILE A 8 12.30 14.02 1.10
C ILE A 8 13.21 14.15 -0.13
N GLU A 9 14.15 13.23 -0.24
CA GLU A 9 14.98 13.00 -1.43
C GLU A 9 14.64 11.63 -2.03
N ILE A 10 14.54 11.57 -3.35
CA ILE A 10 14.30 10.33 -4.09
C ILE A 10 15.61 9.90 -4.73
N ASN A 11 16.35 9.04 -4.04
CA ASN A 11 17.69 8.63 -4.44
C ASN A 11 17.69 7.40 -5.33
N ALA A 12 16.63 6.60 -5.32
CA ALA A 12 16.50 5.41 -6.13
C ALA A 12 15.07 5.22 -6.67
N LEU A 13 14.97 4.64 -7.85
CA LEU A 13 13.73 4.21 -8.49
C LEU A 13 13.92 2.80 -9.03
N CYS A 14 12.95 1.93 -8.77
CA CYS A 14 12.90 0.59 -9.33
C CYS A 14 11.57 0.35 -10.05
N GLU A 15 11.65 -0.08 -11.28
CA GLU A 15 10.49 -0.39 -12.10
C GLU A 15 10.84 -1.48 -13.12
N ILE A 16 10.00 -2.49 -13.26
CA ILE A 16 10.23 -3.58 -14.20
C ILE A 16 10.12 -3.14 -15.67
N ARG A 17 9.33 -2.11 -15.93
CA ARG A 17 9.14 -1.51 -17.26
C ARG A 17 10.03 -0.28 -17.44
N GLU A 18 11.01 -0.38 -18.32
CA GLU A 18 11.97 0.71 -18.59
C GLU A 18 11.28 2.03 -18.98
N GLY A 19 10.17 1.96 -19.74
CA GLY A 19 9.40 3.14 -20.10
C GLY A 19 8.77 3.87 -18.91
N ASN A 20 8.36 3.15 -17.86
CA ASN A 20 7.85 3.75 -16.63
C ASN A 20 8.99 4.34 -15.78
N LEU A 21 10.12 3.65 -15.73
CA LEU A 21 11.32 4.19 -15.08
C LEU A 21 11.75 5.50 -15.72
N ALA A 22 11.80 5.56 -17.06
CA ALA A 22 12.12 6.78 -17.80
C ALA A 22 11.12 7.92 -17.51
N LYS A 23 9.81 7.62 -17.45
CA LYS A 23 8.79 8.60 -17.07
C LYS A 23 9.00 9.13 -15.64
N ALA A 24 9.33 8.26 -14.69
CA ALA A 24 9.59 8.66 -13.32
C ALA A 24 10.83 9.57 -13.22
N GLN A 25 11.91 9.26 -13.92
CA GLN A 25 13.09 10.11 -14.01
C GLN A 25 12.76 11.48 -14.64
N GLN A 26 11.94 11.49 -15.68
CA GLN A 26 11.49 12.74 -16.31
C GLN A 26 10.68 13.60 -15.33
N LEU A 27 9.79 12.99 -14.52
CA LEU A 27 9.04 13.69 -13.49
C LEU A 27 9.94 14.34 -12.43
N LEU A 28 11.02 13.67 -12.01
CA LEU A 28 12.02 14.28 -11.12
C LEU A 28 12.61 15.53 -11.74
N LYS A 29 13.04 15.45 -13.00
CA LYS A 29 13.63 16.57 -13.72
C LYS A 29 12.65 17.75 -13.87
N GLU A 30 11.40 17.48 -14.22
CA GLU A 30 10.35 18.49 -14.38
C GLU A 30 10.02 19.21 -13.06
N ASN A 31 10.26 18.56 -11.92
CA ASN A 31 10.08 19.13 -10.60
C ASN A 31 11.38 19.65 -9.97
N ASN A 32 12.43 19.87 -10.77
CA ASN A 32 13.74 20.35 -10.34
C ASN A 32 14.37 19.51 -9.21
N ARG A 33 14.12 18.18 -9.22
CA ARG A 33 14.72 17.24 -8.29
C ARG A 33 15.96 16.59 -8.93
N PRO A 34 16.97 16.19 -8.12
CA PRO A 34 18.08 15.39 -8.60
C PRO A 34 17.58 14.11 -9.29
N GLY A 35 18.34 13.61 -10.26
CA GLY A 35 18.08 12.29 -10.83
C GLY A 35 18.35 11.19 -9.81
N ALA A 36 17.52 10.15 -9.85
CA ALA A 36 17.65 8.98 -8.97
C ALA A 36 18.40 7.83 -9.66
N THR A 37 19.04 6.96 -8.88
CA THR A 37 19.61 5.72 -9.42
C THR A 37 18.49 4.82 -9.90
N GLY A 38 18.53 4.41 -11.16
CA GLY A 38 17.50 3.56 -11.77
C GLY A 38 17.85 2.07 -11.65
N TYR A 39 16.87 1.28 -11.23
CA TYR A 39 16.94 -0.18 -11.18
C TYR A 39 15.81 -0.77 -12.01
N THR A 40 16.09 -1.86 -12.73
CA THR A 40 15.12 -2.55 -13.59
C THR A 40 15.32 -4.05 -13.58
N GLY A 41 14.37 -4.78 -14.14
CA GLY A 41 14.37 -6.23 -14.20
C GLY A 41 13.88 -6.92 -12.92
N PRO A 42 13.69 -8.25 -12.96
CA PRO A 42 13.01 -9.01 -11.90
C PRO A 42 13.72 -8.95 -10.53
N GLU A 43 15.02 -8.75 -10.50
CA GLU A 43 15.81 -8.65 -9.27
C GLU A 43 16.28 -7.20 -8.96
N GLY A 44 15.83 -6.23 -9.76
CA GLY A 44 16.25 -4.82 -9.61
C GLY A 44 15.90 -4.25 -8.24
N TRP A 45 14.74 -4.63 -7.69
CA TRP A 45 14.29 -4.21 -6.38
C TRP A 45 15.20 -4.66 -5.23
N LYS A 46 15.81 -5.85 -5.31
CA LYS A 46 16.78 -6.32 -4.32
C LYS A 46 18.03 -5.45 -4.32
N LYS A 47 18.58 -5.21 -5.52
CA LYS A 47 19.74 -4.32 -5.68
C LYS A 47 19.44 -2.91 -5.18
N MET A 48 18.22 -2.42 -5.40
CA MET A 48 17.80 -1.13 -4.85
C MET A 48 17.79 -1.14 -3.32
N CYS A 49 17.26 -2.18 -2.69
CA CYS A 49 17.22 -2.28 -1.23
C CYS A 49 18.61 -2.33 -0.59
N GLU A 50 19.61 -2.83 -1.31
CA GLU A 50 21.03 -2.88 -0.88
C GLU A 50 21.73 -1.51 -0.97
N HIS A 51 21.07 -0.49 -1.55
CA HIS A 51 21.66 0.84 -1.68
C HIS A 51 21.76 1.54 -0.31
N ASP A 52 22.97 1.92 0.09
CA ASP A 52 23.26 2.42 1.45
C ASP A 52 22.54 3.74 1.78
N GLU A 53 22.32 4.61 0.80
CA GLU A 53 21.74 5.95 0.99
C GLU A 53 20.22 5.98 1.10
N LEU A 54 19.55 4.83 1.24
CA LEU A 54 18.12 4.76 1.39
C LEU A 54 17.75 4.56 2.87
N ASP A 55 16.91 5.43 3.40
CA ASP A 55 16.31 5.28 4.73
C ASP A 55 15.00 4.47 4.68
N ILE A 56 14.21 4.68 3.62
CA ILE A 56 12.88 4.10 3.46
C ILE A 56 12.62 3.65 2.04
N VAL A 57 11.91 2.54 1.90
CA VAL A 57 11.45 2.01 0.61
C VAL A 57 9.93 2.10 0.54
N PHE A 58 9.41 2.75 -0.52
CA PHE A 58 7.99 2.76 -0.85
C PHE A 58 7.69 1.62 -1.84
N ILE A 59 6.76 0.74 -1.49
CA ILE A 59 6.39 -0.43 -2.29
C ILE A 59 5.01 -0.18 -2.88
N CYS A 60 4.95 -0.06 -4.21
CA CYS A 60 3.75 0.23 -5.00
C CYS A 60 3.64 -0.77 -6.17
N THR A 61 3.96 -2.02 -5.94
CA THR A 61 3.97 -3.11 -6.93
C THR A 61 2.63 -3.84 -6.97
N ASP A 62 2.58 -5.02 -7.60
CA ASP A 62 1.43 -5.91 -7.43
C ASP A 62 1.40 -6.50 -6.01
N TRP A 63 0.21 -6.91 -5.58
CA TRP A 63 -0.05 -7.34 -4.21
C TRP A 63 0.78 -8.54 -3.77
N LEU A 64 1.06 -9.47 -4.69
CA LEU A 64 1.77 -10.72 -4.39
C LEU A 64 3.25 -10.49 -4.03
N MET A 65 3.79 -9.34 -4.41
CA MET A 65 5.18 -8.98 -4.14
C MET A 65 5.38 -8.15 -2.86
N HIS A 66 4.30 -7.61 -2.29
CA HIS A 66 4.38 -6.66 -1.19
C HIS A 66 5.16 -7.19 0.02
N THR A 67 4.76 -8.35 0.54
CA THR A 67 5.40 -8.94 1.72
C THR A 67 6.85 -9.32 1.47
N ALA A 68 7.14 -9.97 0.33
CA ALA A 68 8.50 -10.38 0.00
C ALA A 68 9.46 -9.18 -0.14
N MET A 69 9.00 -8.11 -0.78
CA MET A 69 9.79 -6.88 -0.93
C MET A 69 9.98 -6.15 0.41
N ALA A 70 8.93 -6.11 1.23
CA ALA A 70 8.96 -5.43 2.52
C ALA A 70 9.90 -6.10 3.52
N THR A 71 9.82 -7.42 3.65
CA THR A 71 10.70 -8.20 4.54
C THR A 71 12.15 -8.06 4.12
N PHE A 72 12.45 -8.20 2.83
CA PHE A 72 13.80 -8.04 2.31
C PHE A 72 14.34 -6.61 2.53
N ALA A 73 13.54 -5.58 2.28
CA ALA A 73 13.95 -4.18 2.53
C ALA A 73 14.27 -3.93 4.01
N MET A 74 13.45 -4.47 4.92
CA MET A 74 13.72 -4.37 6.35
C MET A 74 14.98 -5.14 6.77
N GLU A 75 15.26 -6.29 6.17
CA GLU A 75 16.51 -7.03 6.37
C GLU A 75 17.74 -6.30 5.83
N CYS A 76 17.56 -5.49 4.76
CA CYS A 76 18.55 -4.53 4.28
C CYS A 76 18.60 -3.22 5.10
N ASN A 77 18.03 -3.23 6.32
CA ASN A 77 18.06 -2.11 7.25
C ASN A 77 17.28 -0.86 6.80
N LYS A 78 16.25 -1.01 5.95
CA LYS A 78 15.39 0.09 5.47
C LYS A 78 14.05 0.10 6.22
N HIS A 79 13.49 1.28 6.45
CA HIS A 79 12.08 1.41 6.77
C HIS A 79 11.23 1.12 5.54
N VAL A 80 9.97 0.74 5.73
CA VAL A 80 9.09 0.36 4.63
C VAL A 80 7.74 1.02 4.73
N ALA A 81 7.27 1.52 3.61
CA ALA A 81 5.90 1.97 3.41
C ALA A 81 5.29 1.19 2.24
N ILE A 82 4.20 0.48 2.48
CA ILE A 82 3.60 -0.46 1.53
C ILE A 82 2.23 0.04 1.12
N GLU A 83 1.93 0.06 -0.17
CA GLU A 83 0.57 0.26 -0.67
C GLU A 83 -0.35 -0.88 -0.21
N VAL A 84 -1.63 -0.60 -0.18
CA VAL A 84 -2.66 -1.55 0.23
C VAL A 84 -2.92 -2.62 -0.85
N PRO A 85 -3.20 -3.85 -0.42
CA PRO A 85 -3.06 -4.46 0.90
C PRO A 85 -1.60 -4.80 1.21
N ALA A 86 -1.19 -4.67 2.46
CA ALA A 86 0.19 -4.95 2.84
C ALA A 86 0.57 -6.43 2.72
N ALA A 87 -0.39 -7.33 2.91
CA ALA A 87 -0.23 -8.78 2.89
C ALA A 87 -1.48 -9.45 2.33
N MET A 88 -1.33 -10.67 1.80
CA MET A 88 -2.39 -11.45 1.17
C MET A 88 -2.77 -12.71 1.95
N SER A 89 -2.05 -13.03 3.01
CA SER A 89 -2.35 -14.14 3.92
C SER A 89 -2.03 -13.78 5.37
N VAL A 90 -2.54 -14.58 6.31
CA VAL A 90 -2.23 -14.42 7.74
C VAL A 90 -0.75 -14.65 8.01
N GLU A 91 -0.16 -15.62 7.32
CA GLU A 91 1.27 -15.93 7.41
C GLU A 91 2.12 -14.76 6.97
N GLU A 92 1.75 -14.09 5.89
CA GLU A 92 2.42 -12.88 5.42
C GLU A 92 2.28 -11.72 6.41
N CYS A 93 1.12 -11.56 7.06
CA CYS A 93 0.96 -10.58 8.13
C CYS A 93 1.97 -10.81 9.25
N TRP A 94 2.13 -12.06 9.69
CA TRP A 94 3.12 -12.42 10.71
C TRP A 94 4.55 -12.21 10.24
N GLN A 95 4.87 -12.53 8.99
CA GLN A 95 6.20 -12.26 8.42
C GLN A 95 6.56 -10.76 8.48
N LEU A 96 5.61 -9.88 8.17
CA LEU A 96 5.83 -8.43 8.26
C LEU A 96 6.10 -8.00 9.71
N VAL A 97 5.28 -8.46 10.66
CA VAL A 97 5.41 -8.12 12.09
C VAL A 97 6.73 -8.65 12.66
N ASP A 98 7.00 -9.94 12.49
CA ASP A 98 8.20 -10.59 13.01
C ASP A 98 9.48 -9.97 12.44
N THR A 99 9.47 -9.65 11.13
CA THR A 99 10.62 -9.00 10.50
C THR A 99 10.81 -7.57 11.00
N ALA A 100 9.73 -6.80 11.17
CA ALA A 100 9.79 -5.45 11.72
C ALA A 100 10.36 -5.45 13.15
N GLU A 101 9.92 -6.38 14.00
CA GLU A 101 10.41 -6.53 15.36
C GLU A 101 11.88 -6.96 15.40
N LYS A 102 12.25 -7.97 14.60
CA LYS A 102 13.62 -8.50 14.50
C LYS A 102 14.61 -7.45 14.02
N THR A 103 14.23 -6.68 12.98
CA THR A 103 15.12 -5.69 12.36
C THR A 103 15.04 -4.32 13.03
N ARG A 104 14.01 -4.07 13.85
CA ARG A 104 13.66 -2.78 14.43
C ARG A 104 13.45 -1.70 13.36
N ARG A 105 12.88 -2.09 12.23
CA ARG A 105 12.49 -1.17 11.15
C ARG A 105 10.98 -0.97 11.16
N HIS A 106 10.56 0.25 10.87
CA HIS A 106 9.14 0.55 10.71
C HIS A 106 8.62 -0.07 9.42
N CYS A 107 7.44 -0.68 9.52
CA CYS A 107 6.65 -1.17 8.39
C CYS A 107 5.26 -0.57 8.51
N ILE A 108 4.85 0.23 7.55
CA ILE A 108 3.54 0.90 7.55
C ILE A 108 2.78 0.60 6.27
N MET A 109 1.50 0.24 6.41
CA MET A 109 0.57 0.18 5.29
C MET A 109 0.00 1.57 5.00
N LEU A 110 0.04 1.98 3.75
CA LEU A 110 -0.39 3.31 3.29
C LEU A 110 -1.90 3.34 2.99
N GLU A 111 -2.73 3.09 4.01
CA GLU A 111 -4.18 3.17 3.87
C GLU A 111 -4.64 4.63 3.78
N ASN A 112 -4.65 5.15 2.57
CA ASN A 112 -4.89 6.57 2.29
C ASN A 112 -6.30 7.04 2.67
N CYS A 113 -7.33 6.18 2.61
CA CYS A 113 -8.70 6.57 2.95
C CYS A 113 -8.87 6.93 4.43
N CYS A 114 -7.97 6.47 5.30
CA CYS A 114 -7.93 6.90 6.70
C CYS A 114 -7.53 8.38 6.87
N TYR A 115 -6.93 8.99 5.85
CA TYR A 115 -6.39 10.35 5.88
C TYR A 115 -7.16 11.34 5.01
N ASP A 116 -8.26 10.91 4.40
CA ASP A 116 -9.15 11.81 3.69
C ASP A 116 -9.79 12.81 4.67
N PRO A 117 -10.02 14.07 4.27
CA PRO A 117 -10.60 15.09 5.13
C PRO A 117 -11.91 14.65 5.78
N PHE A 118 -12.76 13.93 5.04
CA PHE A 118 -14.01 13.39 5.58
C PHE A 118 -13.77 12.34 6.67
N ALA A 119 -12.88 11.37 6.43
CA ALA A 119 -12.57 10.32 7.40
C ALA A 119 -11.92 10.91 8.67
N LEU A 120 -10.97 11.84 8.51
CA LEU A 120 -10.34 12.54 9.64
C LEU A 120 -11.33 13.39 10.44
N THR A 121 -12.25 14.07 9.77
CA THR A 121 -13.29 14.84 10.46
C THR A 121 -14.22 13.93 11.27
N THR A 122 -14.68 12.85 10.67
CA THR A 122 -15.55 11.86 11.36
C THR A 122 -14.83 11.24 12.56
N LEU A 123 -13.57 10.86 12.39
CA LEU A 123 -12.73 10.34 13.48
C LEU A 123 -12.57 11.35 14.61
N ASN A 124 -12.36 12.62 14.29
CA ASN A 124 -12.23 13.68 15.29
C ASN A 124 -13.56 13.90 16.04
N MET A 125 -14.69 13.89 15.34
CA MET A 125 -16.02 13.97 15.96
C MET A 125 -16.29 12.79 16.89
N ALA A 126 -15.93 11.58 16.48
CA ALA A 126 -16.05 10.37 17.30
C ALA A 126 -15.20 10.51 18.60
N ARG A 127 -13.96 10.91 18.47
CA ARG A 127 -13.04 11.09 19.62
C ARG A 127 -13.48 12.18 20.58
N GLN A 128 -14.16 13.20 20.10
CA GLN A 128 -14.75 14.25 20.94
C GLN A 128 -16.11 13.86 21.55
N GLY A 129 -16.62 12.67 21.27
CA GLY A 129 -17.92 12.21 21.76
C GLY A 129 -19.13 12.90 21.12
N ILE A 130 -18.95 13.69 20.06
CA ILE A 130 -20.02 14.42 19.36
C ILE A 130 -21.08 13.45 18.79
N LEU A 131 -20.62 12.27 18.35
CA LEU A 131 -21.49 11.24 17.80
C LEU A 131 -22.13 10.33 18.88
N GLY A 132 -21.80 10.54 20.14
CA GLY A 132 -22.24 9.67 21.23
C GLY A 132 -21.60 8.27 21.11
N THR A 133 -22.31 7.25 21.64
CA THR A 133 -21.90 5.85 21.51
C THR A 133 -22.15 5.37 20.07
N ILE A 134 -21.08 4.99 19.38
CA ILE A 134 -21.15 4.52 17.99
C ILE A 134 -21.58 3.05 18.01
N MET A 135 -22.75 2.77 17.43
CA MET A 135 -23.33 1.43 17.40
C MET A 135 -23.12 0.70 16.07
N HIS A 136 -22.83 1.44 15.00
CA HIS A 136 -22.67 0.90 13.66
C HIS A 136 -21.84 1.84 12.79
N VAL A 137 -21.01 1.25 11.96
CA VAL A 137 -20.26 1.96 10.90
C VAL A 137 -20.39 1.17 9.61
N GLU A 138 -20.64 1.86 8.51
CA GLU A 138 -20.65 1.30 7.16
C GLU A 138 -19.55 1.94 6.35
N GLY A 139 -18.72 1.12 5.72
CA GLY A 139 -17.68 1.54 4.78
C GLY A 139 -17.87 0.83 3.45
N ALA A 140 -17.67 1.55 2.35
CA ALA A 140 -17.76 1.00 1.01
C ALA A 140 -16.60 1.49 0.12
N TYR A 141 -16.11 0.61 -0.75
CA TYR A 141 -15.16 0.93 -1.80
C TYR A 141 -15.65 0.30 -3.09
N ILE A 142 -16.31 1.11 -3.92
CA ILE A 142 -17.02 0.64 -5.13
C ILE A 142 -16.42 1.35 -6.34
N HIS A 143 -15.74 0.59 -7.20
CA HIS A 143 -15.09 1.10 -8.40
C HIS A 143 -15.37 0.24 -9.63
N ASP A 144 -15.48 0.89 -10.78
CA ASP A 144 -15.39 0.22 -12.08
C ASP A 144 -13.92 0.08 -12.47
N LEU A 145 -13.38 -1.12 -12.31
CA LEU A 145 -11.98 -1.43 -12.61
C LEU A 145 -11.78 -2.03 -14.02
N ARG A 146 -12.81 -2.05 -14.87
CA ARG A 146 -12.72 -2.68 -16.21
C ARG A 146 -11.58 -2.10 -17.03
N SER A 147 -11.38 -0.81 -17.01
CA SER A 147 -10.29 -0.12 -17.73
C SER A 147 -8.88 -0.54 -17.30
N MET A 148 -8.69 -0.99 -16.05
CA MET A 148 -7.40 -1.46 -15.55
C MET A 148 -7.24 -2.98 -15.68
N TYR A 149 -8.34 -3.74 -15.56
CA TYR A 149 -8.30 -5.20 -15.56
C TYR A 149 -8.29 -5.81 -16.96
N PHE A 150 -8.91 -5.15 -17.94
CA PHE A 150 -9.11 -5.68 -19.28
C PHE A 150 -8.34 -4.94 -20.37
N ALA A 151 -7.89 -3.72 -20.13
CA ALA A 151 -7.09 -2.98 -21.08
C ALA A 151 -5.69 -3.59 -21.23
N GLU A 152 -5.10 -3.40 -22.40
CA GLU A 152 -3.69 -3.72 -22.64
C GLU A 152 -2.78 -2.81 -21.83
N GLU A 153 -1.58 -3.28 -21.53
CA GLU A 153 -0.62 -2.47 -20.75
C GLU A 153 -0.26 -1.14 -21.41
N SER A 154 -0.23 -1.10 -22.75
CA SER A 154 -0.01 0.13 -23.53
C SER A 154 -1.12 1.16 -23.36
N GLU A 155 -2.32 0.73 -22.97
CA GLU A 155 -3.51 1.55 -22.74
C GLU A 155 -3.75 1.85 -21.25
N GLY A 156 -2.81 1.47 -20.37
CA GLY A 156 -2.90 1.70 -18.93
C GLY A 156 -3.41 0.51 -18.12
N GLY A 157 -3.57 -0.64 -18.74
CA GLY A 157 -3.91 -1.90 -18.04
C GLY A 157 -2.79 -2.39 -17.12
N TYR A 158 -3.15 -3.21 -16.16
CA TYR A 158 -2.18 -3.81 -15.24
C TYR A 158 -1.22 -4.76 -15.95
N HIS A 159 0.04 -4.72 -15.53
CA HIS A 159 1.07 -5.61 -16.02
C HIS A 159 0.62 -7.08 -15.96
N ASN A 160 0.71 -7.79 -17.08
CA ASN A 160 0.24 -9.17 -17.20
C ASN A 160 -1.20 -9.39 -16.71
N HIS A 161 -2.06 -8.38 -16.71
CA HIS A 161 -3.43 -8.42 -16.17
C HIS A 161 -3.52 -9.05 -14.77
N TRP A 162 -2.56 -8.79 -13.88
CA TRP A 162 -2.45 -9.46 -12.58
C TRP A 162 -3.74 -9.34 -11.75
N GLY A 163 -4.38 -8.17 -11.72
CA GLY A 163 -5.62 -7.97 -10.97
C GLY A 163 -6.79 -8.81 -11.48
N LYS A 164 -6.91 -8.94 -12.80
CA LYS A 164 -7.90 -9.83 -13.44
C LYS A 164 -7.65 -11.29 -13.08
N ARG A 165 -6.40 -11.77 -13.20
CA ARG A 165 -6.05 -13.15 -12.84
C ARG A 165 -6.34 -13.42 -11.39
N TYR A 166 -5.93 -12.53 -10.50
CA TYR A 166 -6.21 -12.64 -9.09
C TYR A 166 -7.71 -12.77 -8.81
N SER A 167 -8.55 -11.93 -9.44
CA SER A 167 -10.02 -11.98 -9.26
C SER A 167 -10.68 -13.23 -9.82
N ILE A 168 -10.07 -13.90 -10.81
CA ILE A 168 -10.55 -15.18 -11.33
C ILE A 168 -10.22 -16.33 -10.37
N GLU A 169 -9.05 -16.29 -9.76
CA GLU A 169 -8.53 -17.34 -8.89
C GLU A 169 -9.04 -17.26 -7.43
N HIS A 170 -9.54 -16.09 -7.03
CA HIS A 170 -9.96 -15.83 -5.64
C HIS A 170 -11.40 -15.31 -5.59
N THR A 171 -12.16 -15.80 -4.63
CA THR A 171 -13.53 -15.34 -4.32
C THR A 171 -13.55 -14.45 -3.09
N GLY A 172 -14.62 -13.69 -2.93
CA GLY A 172 -14.80 -12.77 -1.80
C GLY A 172 -14.40 -11.34 -2.11
N ASN A 173 -14.24 -10.52 -1.09
CA ASN A 173 -13.80 -9.13 -1.25
C ASN A 173 -12.26 -9.05 -1.27
N PRO A 174 -11.64 -8.83 -2.43
CA PRO A 174 -10.17 -8.82 -2.54
C PRO A 174 -9.54 -7.54 -2.00
N TYR A 175 -10.33 -6.50 -1.74
CA TYR A 175 -9.80 -5.17 -1.41
C TYR A 175 -10.64 -4.43 -0.34
N PRO A 176 -10.74 -4.98 0.89
CA PRO A 176 -11.59 -4.41 1.95
C PRO A 176 -10.99 -3.19 2.65
N THR A 177 -9.70 -2.91 2.48
CA THR A 177 -8.90 -2.00 3.31
C THR A 177 -9.45 -0.58 3.32
N HIS A 178 -9.87 -0.02 2.20
CA HIS A 178 -10.35 1.35 2.10
C HIS A 178 -11.69 1.60 2.80
N GLY A 179 -12.56 0.60 2.86
CA GLY A 179 -13.78 0.67 3.64
C GLY A 179 -13.54 0.35 5.12
N LEU A 180 -12.74 -0.68 5.38
CA LEU A 180 -12.49 -1.20 6.73
C LEU A 180 -11.56 -0.30 7.54
N GLY A 181 -10.54 0.28 6.94
CA GLY A 181 -9.54 1.10 7.64
C GLY A 181 -10.15 2.28 8.41
N PRO A 182 -10.90 3.19 7.76
CA PRO A 182 -11.61 4.26 8.45
C PRO A 182 -12.59 3.76 9.51
N ALA A 183 -13.36 2.69 9.21
CA ALA A 183 -14.28 2.08 10.17
C ALA A 183 -13.57 1.58 11.44
N CYS A 184 -12.45 0.89 11.28
CA CYS A 184 -11.63 0.42 12.41
C CYS A 184 -11.08 1.57 13.26
N GLN A 185 -10.69 2.69 12.64
CA GLN A 185 -10.22 3.86 13.38
C GLN A 185 -11.32 4.55 14.17
N ILE A 186 -12.51 4.66 13.58
CA ILE A 186 -13.69 5.30 14.22
C ILE A 186 -14.16 4.45 15.41
N LEU A 187 -14.14 3.13 15.29
CA LEU A 187 -14.53 2.18 16.33
C LEU A 187 -13.41 1.86 17.34
N ASP A 188 -12.25 2.47 17.20
CA ASP A 188 -11.08 2.25 18.08
C ASP A 188 -10.63 0.78 18.16
N ILE A 189 -10.77 0.02 17.06
CA ILE A 189 -10.39 -1.38 16.99
C ILE A 189 -8.91 -1.56 17.35
N HIS A 190 -8.63 -2.49 18.26
CA HIS A 190 -7.34 -2.75 18.91
C HIS A 190 -6.81 -1.61 19.82
N ARG A 191 -7.64 -0.61 20.12
CA ARG A 191 -7.28 0.51 21.02
C ARG A 191 -8.31 0.75 22.12
N GLY A 192 -9.30 -0.08 22.23
CA GLY A 192 -10.41 0.04 23.18
C GLY A 192 -11.54 -0.92 22.84
N ASP A 193 -11.65 -1.26 21.54
CA ASP A 193 -12.60 -2.25 21.04
C ASP A 193 -11.88 -3.36 20.27
N LYS A 194 -12.58 -4.42 19.86
CA LYS A 194 -12.03 -5.57 19.14
C LYS A 194 -13.03 -6.16 18.15
N MET A 195 -12.54 -6.85 17.15
CA MET A 195 -13.38 -7.69 16.28
C MET A 195 -13.66 -9.02 17.00
N GLU A 196 -14.95 -9.36 17.16
CA GLU A 196 -15.36 -10.65 17.76
C GLU A 196 -15.51 -11.72 16.69
N TYR A 197 -16.08 -11.38 15.53
CA TYR A 197 -16.29 -12.30 14.41
C TYR A 197 -16.40 -11.54 13.09
N LEU A 198 -16.26 -12.27 12.00
CA LEU A 198 -16.45 -11.75 10.64
C LEU A 198 -17.37 -12.71 9.87
N VAL A 199 -18.29 -12.12 9.11
CA VAL A 199 -19.11 -12.83 8.13
C VAL A 199 -18.84 -12.21 6.75
N SER A 200 -18.54 -13.05 5.76
CA SER A 200 -18.35 -12.62 4.38
C SER A 200 -19.39 -13.28 3.48
N MET A 201 -19.97 -12.49 2.60
CA MET A 201 -20.89 -12.96 1.57
C MET A 201 -20.43 -12.42 0.22
N SER A 202 -20.40 -13.28 -0.79
CA SER A 202 -20.10 -12.89 -2.17
C SER A 202 -21.13 -13.47 -3.13
N THR A 203 -21.33 -12.81 -4.25
CA THR A 203 -22.07 -13.35 -5.40
C THR A 203 -21.11 -14.11 -6.30
N HIS A 204 -21.61 -15.17 -6.93
CA HIS A 204 -20.92 -15.92 -7.99
C HIS A 204 -21.23 -15.35 -9.35
#